data_fd0bbfb783b2f0bc0b0fca6d4c1070ae
#
_entry.id   fd0bbfb783b2f0bc0b0fca6d4c1070ae
#
_cell.length_a   1.000
_cell.length_b   1.000
_cell.length_c   1.000
_cell.angle_alpha   90.00
_cell.angle_beta   90.00
_cell.angle_gamma   90.00
#
_symmetry.space_group_name_H-M   'P 1'
#
loop_
_entity.id
_entity.type
_entity.pdbx_description
1 polymer ?
#
loop_
_entity_poly.entity_id
_entity_poly.type
_entity_poly.pdbx_seq_one_letter_code
_entity_poly.pdbx_strand_id
1 'polypeptide(L)'
;MLTYALDKTAGVSLYEQLYRRVKEDILSGRLAAGEKLPSKRALAAHLEVSVITVKNAYEQLMAEGYLTGVEKKGYFVSSVLPPLPSQPPPVTQDAPEPGERTWFLDLVTNSIDAEDFPFTVWARLMRQTILEQGTGLLHPTPPQGAWALRRAIADHLRQFRGMAVGAEQIIVGAGTEVLYSLLVQLLGREMTYGVEDPGYGKIARIYRACGASVAAVPLDGDGLSVQELRRSGADVVHISPSHHYPTGRVMPITRRQELLRWAQEKPERIILEDDYDSEFRFVGRPIPTLFSVDDSGQVVYLNTFSKTIAPSIRISFMVLPRRLLADFRQKLGFYACTVSAFEPYTLAQFLSGGWYEKHLSRMRKHYRQKRDAVIAALRQSPLSPHAAIAKEDAGLHFLLRLDGAPPDDVLRRAAEERGIRLAMLSDYYQSPHEAPQHVLVVNYTGIDTEKLPTALARLAELWPS
;
A
#
# COMPACT_ATOMS: atom_id res chain seq x y z
N MET A 1 -44.60 8.13 41.89
CA MET A 1 -44.72 7.31 40.65
C MET A 1 -44.01 8.06 39.55
N LEU A 2 -43.26 7.38 38.67
CA LEU A 2 -42.47 8.06 37.63
C LEU A 2 -43.40 8.64 36.57
N THR A 3 -43.32 9.94 36.32
CA THR A 3 -44.15 10.65 35.34
C THR A 3 -43.27 11.29 34.27
N TYR A 4 -43.46 10.91 33.02
CA TYR A 4 -42.74 11.43 31.87
C TYR A 4 -43.71 11.92 30.80
N ALA A 5 -43.46 13.11 30.27
CA ALA A 5 -44.13 13.59 29.09
C ALA A 5 -43.55 12.89 27.86
N LEU A 6 -44.33 12.02 27.22
CA LEU A 6 -43.97 11.29 26.00
C LEU A 6 -44.78 11.86 24.83
N ASP A 7 -44.09 12.28 23.79
CA ASP A 7 -44.68 12.87 22.59
C ASP A 7 -44.95 11.79 21.53
N LYS A 8 -46.23 11.56 21.23
CA LYS A 8 -46.70 10.60 20.21
C LYS A 8 -46.47 11.11 18.77
N THR A 9 -46.14 12.39 18.61
CA THR A 9 -45.95 13.05 17.31
C THR A 9 -44.47 13.23 16.97
N ALA A 10 -43.59 13.05 17.93
CA ALA A 10 -42.14 13.11 17.71
C ALA A 10 -41.69 11.94 16.82
N GLY A 11 -40.73 12.17 15.92
CA GLY A 11 -40.16 11.16 15.05
C GLY A 11 -39.35 10.03 15.77
N VAL A 12 -39.40 10.00 17.11
CA VAL A 12 -38.75 9.03 17.99
C VAL A 12 -39.77 8.16 18.67
N SER A 13 -39.59 6.85 18.68
CA SER A 13 -40.52 5.90 19.28
C SER A 13 -40.74 6.13 20.78
N LEU A 14 -41.95 5.86 21.29
CA LEU A 14 -42.29 6.08 22.69
C LEU A 14 -41.41 5.27 23.66
N TYR A 15 -40.97 4.04 23.27
CA TYR A 15 -40.10 3.26 24.12
C TYR A 15 -38.70 3.91 24.25
N GLU A 16 -38.20 4.50 23.17
CA GLU A 16 -36.88 5.17 23.15
C GLU A 16 -36.93 6.47 23.97
N GLN A 17 -38.02 7.23 23.87
CA GLN A 17 -38.22 8.40 24.72
C GLN A 17 -38.26 8.02 26.21
N LEU A 18 -39.02 6.98 26.57
CA LEU A 18 -39.07 6.47 27.94
C LEU A 18 -37.73 5.96 28.42
N TYR A 19 -37.01 5.19 27.58
CA TYR A 19 -35.68 4.71 27.88
C TYR A 19 -34.71 5.86 28.18
N ARG A 20 -34.68 6.89 27.33
CA ARG A 20 -33.78 8.05 27.50
C ARG A 20 -34.08 8.81 28.82
N ARG A 21 -35.35 9.03 29.13
CA ARG A 21 -35.77 9.73 30.36
C ARG A 21 -35.41 8.95 31.62
N VAL A 22 -35.67 7.67 31.67
CA VAL A 22 -35.30 6.81 32.81
C VAL A 22 -33.77 6.74 32.98
N LYS A 23 -33.04 6.59 31.88
CA LYS A 23 -31.57 6.60 31.86
C LYS A 23 -31.01 7.92 32.42
N GLU A 24 -31.56 9.05 31.98
CA GLU A 24 -31.18 10.38 32.45
C GLU A 24 -31.43 10.54 33.96
N ASP A 25 -32.56 10.04 34.47
CA ASP A 25 -32.90 10.07 35.89
C ASP A 25 -31.95 9.21 36.74
N ILE A 26 -31.52 8.06 36.21
CA ILE A 26 -30.55 7.21 36.89
C ILE A 26 -29.16 7.91 36.89
N LEU A 27 -28.73 8.44 35.76
CA LEU A 27 -27.43 9.09 35.65
C LEU A 27 -27.32 10.40 36.45
N SER A 28 -28.42 11.14 36.57
CA SER A 28 -28.50 12.36 37.39
C SER A 28 -28.71 12.09 38.87
N GLY A 29 -28.89 10.85 39.28
CA GLY A 29 -29.18 10.46 40.67
C GLY A 29 -30.62 10.74 41.12
N ARG A 30 -31.53 11.18 40.27
CA ARG A 30 -32.95 11.31 40.57
C ARG A 30 -33.58 9.99 40.92
N LEU A 31 -33.12 8.91 40.31
CA LEU A 31 -33.39 7.53 40.68
C LEU A 31 -32.18 6.95 41.38
N ALA A 32 -32.28 6.65 42.64
CA ALA A 32 -31.19 6.19 43.44
C ALA A 32 -30.86 4.70 43.17
N ALA A 33 -29.57 4.35 43.33
CA ALA A 33 -29.15 2.93 43.24
C ALA A 33 -29.93 2.05 44.24
N GLY A 34 -30.42 0.95 43.79
CA GLY A 34 -31.29 0.04 44.56
C GLY A 34 -32.76 0.46 44.62
N GLU A 35 -33.12 1.61 44.06
CA GLU A 35 -34.52 2.05 44.03
C GLU A 35 -35.37 1.10 43.16
N LYS A 36 -36.55 0.77 43.68
CA LYS A 36 -37.47 -0.13 42.98
C LYS A 36 -38.35 0.66 42.00
N LEU A 37 -38.29 0.29 40.73
CA LEU A 37 -39.16 0.84 39.69
C LEU A 37 -40.56 0.22 39.68
N PRO A 38 -41.57 0.96 39.19
CA PRO A 38 -42.92 0.41 38.99
C PRO A 38 -42.90 -0.81 38.09
N SER A 39 -43.87 -1.71 38.26
CA SER A 39 -44.05 -2.84 37.35
C SER A 39 -44.36 -2.33 35.93
N LYS A 40 -44.01 -3.11 34.92
CA LYS A 40 -44.31 -2.77 33.51
C LYS A 40 -45.78 -2.40 33.27
N ARG A 41 -46.70 -3.12 33.90
CA ARG A 41 -48.16 -2.84 33.81
C ARG A 41 -48.56 -1.55 34.53
N ALA A 42 -48.01 -1.31 35.74
CA ALA A 42 -48.31 -0.12 36.52
C ALA A 42 -47.78 1.15 35.84
N LEU A 43 -46.55 1.12 35.30
CA LEU A 43 -45.98 2.27 34.61
C LEU A 43 -46.70 2.53 33.26
N ALA A 44 -47.03 1.46 32.52
CA ALA A 44 -47.76 1.57 31.26
C ALA A 44 -49.15 2.23 31.45
N ALA A 45 -49.90 1.81 32.49
CA ALA A 45 -51.20 2.41 32.83
C ALA A 45 -51.03 3.88 33.26
N HIS A 46 -50.02 4.21 34.03
CA HIS A 46 -49.77 5.59 34.50
C HIS A 46 -49.34 6.56 33.39
N LEU A 47 -48.53 6.10 32.42
CA LEU A 47 -48.05 6.91 31.32
C LEU A 47 -48.98 6.84 30.07
N GLU A 48 -50.09 6.10 30.13
CA GLU A 48 -51.03 5.87 29.04
C GLU A 48 -50.35 5.35 27.75
N VAL A 49 -49.42 4.40 27.92
CA VAL A 49 -48.68 3.73 26.82
C VAL A 49 -48.90 2.22 26.86
N SER A 50 -48.51 1.54 25.80
CA SER A 50 -48.58 0.08 25.77
C SER A 50 -47.62 -0.58 26.75
N VAL A 51 -47.99 -1.74 27.31
CA VAL A 51 -47.09 -2.54 28.16
C VAL A 51 -45.84 -2.95 27.39
N ILE A 52 -45.94 -3.13 26.08
CA ILE A 52 -44.79 -3.46 25.20
C ILE A 52 -43.81 -2.30 25.15
N THR A 53 -44.25 -1.04 25.12
CA THR A 53 -43.42 0.17 25.16
C THR A 53 -42.55 0.17 26.41
N VAL A 54 -43.15 -0.03 27.59
CA VAL A 54 -42.40 -0.08 28.86
C VAL A 54 -41.50 -1.31 28.94
N LYS A 55 -41.98 -2.45 28.42
CA LYS A 55 -41.17 -3.68 28.37
C LYS A 55 -39.90 -3.45 27.58
N ASN A 56 -40.00 -2.91 26.39
CA ASN A 56 -38.83 -2.66 25.53
C ASN A 56 -37.84 -1.67 26.17
N ALA A 57 -38.34 -0.58 26.77
CA ALA A 57 -37.51 0.37 27.49
C ALA A 57 -36.76 -0.26 28.67
N TYR A 58 -37.44 -1.09 29.48
CA TYR A 58 -36.83 -1.78 30.60
C TYR A 58 -35.84 -2.86 30.15
N GLU A 59 -36.12 -3.59 29.08
CA GLU A 59 -35.23 -4.60 28.52
C GLU A 59 -33.96 -3.94 28.01
N GLN A 60 -34.05 -2.78 27.34
CA GLN A 60 -32.87 -2.00 26.91
C GLN A 60 -32.05 -1.52 28.11
N LEU A 61 -32.70 -0.94 29.12
CA LEU A 61 -32.00 -0.49 30.35
C LEU A 61 -31.34 -1.65 31.11
N MET A 62 -31.95 -2.86 31.11
CA MET A 62 -31.35 -4.05 31.68
C MET A 62 -30.18 -4.55 30.83
N ALA A 63 -30.29 -4.55 29.53
CA ALA A 63 -29.22 -4.94 28.62
C ALA A 63 -27.97 -4.03 28.77
N GLU A 64 -28.19 -2.73 29.02
CA GLU A 64 -27.15 -1.76 29.30
C GLU A 64 -26.67 -1.75 30.78
N GLY A 65 -27.31 -2.52 31.65
CA GLY A 65 -26.94 -2.62 33.07
C GLY A 65 -27.44 -1.49 33.96
N TYR A 66 -28.30 -0.60 33.50
CA TYR A 66 -28.94 0.44 34.33
C TYR A 66 -30.00 -0.11 35.26
N LEU A 67 -30.63 -1.20 34.88
CA LEU A 67 -31.60 -1.89 35.70
C LEU A 67 -31.22 -3.35 35.94
N THR A 68 -31.62 -3.87 37.10
CA THR A 68 -31.51 -5.29 37.40
C THR A 68 -32.92 -5.84 37.65
N GLY A 69 -33.30 -6.88 36.92
CA GLY A 69 -34.56 -7.60 37.16
C GLY A 69 -34.35 -8.71 38.21
N VAL A 70 -35.13 -8.68 39.29
CA VAL A 70 -35.13 -9.73 40.30
C VAL A 70 -36.43 -10.50 40.20
N GLU A 71 -36.36 -11.81 40.00
CA GLU A 71 -37.51 -12.66 39.84
C GLU A 71 -38.51 -12.48 41.03
N LYS A 72 -39.79 -12.33 40.74
CA LYS A 72 -40.87 -12.10 41.70
C LYS A 72 -40.75 -10.84 42.55
N LYS A 73 -39.64 -10.08 42.49
CA LYS A 73 -39.44 -8.85 43.25
C LYS A 73 -39.58 -7.57 42.44
N GLY A 74 -39.27 -7.63 41.13
CA GLY A 74 -39.45 -6.48 40.22
C GLY A 74 -38.12 -5.97 39.64
N TYR A 75 -38.13 -4.69 39.27
CA TYR A 75 -36.98 -4.01 38.62
C TYR A 75 -36.36 -3.02 39.58
N PHE A 76 -35.03 -3.00 39.63
CA PHE A 76 -34.28 -2.16 40.55
C PHE A 76 -33.21 -1.39 39.78
N VAL A 77 -32.94 -0.17 40.17
CA VAL A 77 -31.85 0.66 39.64
C VAL A 77 -30.50 0.03 40.04
N SER A 78 -29.65 -0.21 39.06
CA SER A 78 -28.28 -0.71 39.33
C SER A 78 -27.41 0.38 39.93
N SER A 79 -26.36 -0.03 40.68
CA SER A 79 -25.34 0.90 41.13
C SER A 79 -24.43 1.30 39.93
N VAL A 80 -24.73 2.42 39.30
CA VAL A 80 -23.91 2.99 38.24
C VAL A 80 -23.11 4.17 38.77
N LEU A 81 -21.83 4.23 38.42
CA LEU A 81 -21.02 5.42 38.69
C LEU A 81 -21.53 6.56 37.83
N PRO A 82 -21.61 7.80 38.37
CA PRO A 82 -21.93 8.95 37.54
C PRO A 82 -20.94 9.06 36.41
N PRO A 83 -21.37 9.43 35.19
CA PRO A 83 -20.43 9.62 34.09
C PRO A 83 -19.37 10.62 34.52
N LEU A 84 -18.10 10.28 34.25
CA LEU A 84 -17.04 11.27 34.34
C LEU A 84 -17.46 12.51 33.53
N PRO A 85 -17.27 13.73 34.03
CA PRO A 85 -17.58 14.93 33.27
C PRO A 85 -16.68 14.97 32.01
N SER A 86 -17.12 14.30 30.99
CA SER A 86 -16.54 14.42 29.65
C SER A 86 -17.32 15.52 28.95
N GLN A 87 -16.73 16.71 28.90
CA GLN A 87 -17.09 17.57 27.78
C GLN A 87 -16.69 16.79 26.52
N PRO A 88 -17.64 16.44 25.61
CA PRO A 88 -17.24 15.92 24.31
C PRO A 88 -16.27 16.97 23.72
N PRO A 89 -15.13 16.54 23.17
CA PRO A 89 -14.28 17.49 22.49
C PRO A 89 -15.15 18.25 21.49
N PRO A 90 -15.01 19.58 21.38
CA PRO A 90 -15.76 20.33 20.42
C PRO A 90 -15.57 19.63 19.07
N VAL A 91 -16.67 19.21 18.44
CA VAL A 91 -16.63 18.75 17.05
C VAL A 91 -16.14 19.97 16.28
N THR A 92 -14.83 20.02 16.04
CA THR A 92 -14.25 20.99 15.13
C THR A 92 -14.90 20.70 13.80
N GLN A 93 -15.74 21.62 13.35
CA GLN A 93 -16.25 21.60 11.99
C GLN A 93 -15.07 21.34 11.07
N ASP A 94 -15.23 20.38 10.17
CA ASP A 94 -14.29 19.82 9.24
C ASP A 94 -13.13 20.79 8.93
N ALA A 95 -11.94 20.46 9.42
CA ALA A 95 -10.75 21.02 8.82
C ALA A 95 -10.84 20.65 7.32
N PRO A 96 -10.73 21.61 6.41
CA PRO A 96 -10.76 21.32 4.99
C PRO A 96 -9.75 20.19 4.73
N GLU A 97 -10.16 19.16 4.00
CA GLU A 97 -9.21 18.11 3.58
C GLU A 97 -7.96 18.82 3.07
N PRO A 98 -6.76 18.42 3.54
CA PRO A 98 -5.54 19.03 3.04
C PRO A 98 -5.56 18.83 1.53
N GLY A 99 -5.86 19.89 0.80
CA GLY A 99 -5.92 19.87 -0.66
C GLY A 99 -4.57 19.35 -1.17
N GLU A 100 -4.60 18.35 -2.02
CA GLU A 100 -3.39 17.91 -2.70
C GLU A 100 -2.78 19.13 -3.41
N ARG A 101 -1.53 19.45 -3.08
CA ARG A 101 -0.80 20.54 -3.74
C ARG A 101 -0.72 20.20 -5.23
N THR A 102 -1.39 20.97 -6.06
CA THR A 102 -1.31 20.82 -7.51
C THR A 102 0.00 21.42 -8.02
N TRP A 103 0.75 20.61 -8.77
CA TRP A 103 1.99 21.03 -9.39
C TRP A 103 1.75 21.47 -10.84
N PHE A 104 2.47 22.48 -11.29
CA PHE A 104 2.51 22.82 -12.70
C PHE A 104 3.13 21.68 -13.51
N LEU A 105 4.24 21.11 -12.99
CA LEU A 105 4.88 19.90 -13.50
C LEU A 105 5.39 19.05 -12.36
N ASP A 106 5.07 17.73 -12.37
CA ASP A 106 5.58 16.76 -11.40
C ASP A 106 6.52 15.77 -12.11
N LEU A 107 7.83 15.78 -11.73
CA LEU A 107 8.84 14.87 -12.22
C LEU A 107 9.08 13.68 -11.25
N VAL A 108 8.30 13.59 -10.19
CA VAL A 108 8.49 12.60 -9.09
C VAL A 108 7.51 11.44 -9.18
N THR A 109 6.26 11.73 -9.52
CA THR A 109 5.19 10.74 -9.46
C THR A 109 5.07 9.96 -10.78
N ASN A 110 5.14 8.63 -10.68
CA ASN A 110 4.76 7.76 -11.78
C ASN A 110 3.23 7.59 -11.76
N SER A 111 2.52 8.49 -12.41
CA SER A 111 1.08 8.37 -12.66
C SER A 111 0.82 7.63 -13.98
N ILE A 112 -0.39 7.13 -14.13
CA ILE A 112 -0.87 6.52 -15.36
C ILE A 112 -1.88 7.48 -15.97
N ASP A 113 -1.75 7.75 -17.25
CA ASP A 113 -2.72 8.57 -17.95
C ASP A 113 -4.06 7.82 -18.03
N ALA A 114 -5.17 8.55 -17.91
CA ALA A 114 -6.50 7.95 -17.89
C ALA A 114 -6.81 7.11 -19.16
N GLU A 115 -6.23 7.48 -20.30
CA GLU A 115 -6.37 6.76 -21.57
C GLU A 115 -5.62 5.43 -21.60
N ASP A 116 -4.64 5.24 -20.71
CA ASP A 116 -3.83 4.02 -20.65
C ASP A 116 -4.54 2.89 -19.94
N PHE A 117 -5.40 3.18 -18.97
CA PHE A 117 -6.12 2.12 -18.28
C PHE A 117 -7.20 1.49 -19.19
N PRO A 118 -7.28 0.16 -19.30
CA PRO A 118 -8.20 -0.52 -20.21
C PRO A 118 -9.64 -0.60 -19.66
N PHE A 119 -10.27 0.54 -19.40
CA PHE A 119 -11.58 0.65 -18.73
C PHE A 119 -12.65 -0.28 -19.31
N THR A 120 -12.80 -0.28 -20.64
CA THR A 120 -13.83 -1.10 -21.32
C THR A 120 -13.63 -2.60 -21.10
N VAL A 121 -12.39 -3.06 -21.21
CA VAL A 121 -12.06 -4.48 -20.98
C VAL A 121 -12.23 -4.82 -19.50
N TRP A 122 -11.72 -3.98 -18.61
CA TRP A 122 -11.80 -4.19 -17.16
C TRP A 122 -13.25 -4.25 -16.68
N ALA A 123 -14.08 -3.30 -17.07
CA ALA A 123 -15.52 -3.25 -16.70
C ALA A 123 -16.27 -4.51 -17.20
N ARG A 124 -15.98 -4.95 -18.42
CA ARG A 124 -16.58 -6.18 -18.97
C ARG A 124 -16.18 -7.40 -18.14
N LEU A 125 -14.89 -7.57 -17.85
CA LEU A 125 -14.38 -8.70 -17.06
C LEU A 125 -14.88 -8.67 -15.62
N MET A 126 -15.00 -7.50 -15.01
CA MET A 126 -15.56 -7.35 -13.67
C MET A 126 -17.05 -7.76 -13.64
N ARG A 127 -17.82 -7.31 -14.63
CA ARG A 127 -19.21 -7.76 -14.77
C ARG A 127 -19.32 -9.27 -14.94
N GLN A 128 -18.47 -9.86 -15.76
CA GLN A 128 -18.41 -11.30 -15.96
C GLN A 128 -18.04 -12.01 -14.65
N THR A 129 -17.05 -11.53 -13.92
CA THR A 129 -16.65 -12.04 -12.59
C THR A 129 -17.85 -12.07 -11.63
N ILE A 130 -18.61 -10.98 -11.54
CA ILE A 130 -19.79 -10.89 -10.66
C ILE A 130 -20.84 -11.94 -11.03
N LEU A 131 -21.10 -12.12 -12.33
CA LEU A 131 -22.09 -13.07 -12.80
C LEU A 131 -21.66 -14.54 -12.60
N GLU A 132 -20.37 -14.84 -12.81
CA GLU A 132 -19.86 -16.22 -12.71
C GLU A 132 -19.62 -16.66 -11.27
N GLN A 133 -19.08 -15.77 -10.42
CA GLN A 133 -18.72 -16.11 -9.04
C GLN A 133 -19.91 -15.97 -8.08
N GLY A 134 -20.86 -15.06 -8.37
CA GLY A 134 -22.07 -14.86 -7.59
C GLY A 134 -21.80 -14.72 -6.09
N THR A 135 -22.47 -15.54 -5.28
CA THR A 135 -22.31 -15.57 -3.82
C THR A 135 -20.92 -15.96 -3.34
N GLY A 136 -20.10 -16.59 -4.19
CA GLY A 136 -18.71 -16.92 -3.87
C GLY A 136 -17.85 -15.68 -3.53
N LEU A 137 -18.18 -14.51 -4.11
CA LEU A 137 -17.52 -13.25 -3.80
C LEU A 137 -17.78 -12.71 -2.38
N LEU A 138 -18.78 -13.24 -1.69
CA LEU A 138 -19.13 -12.82 -0.33
C LEU A 138 -18.35 -13.56 0.76
N HIS A 139 -17.55 -14.55 0.38
CA HIS A 139 -16.71 -15.29 1.32
C HIS A 139 -15.30 -14.67 1.43
N PRO A 140 -14.67 -14.74 2.61
CA PRO A 140 -13.29 -14.31 2.79
C PRO A 140 -12.34 -15.03 1.82
N THR A 141 -11.44 -14.27 1.20
CA THR A 141 -10.40 -14.84 0.35
C THR A 141 -9.36 -15.57 1.21
N PRO A 142 -8.90 -16.78 0.81
CA PRO A 142 -7.85 -17.52 1.53
C PRO A 142 -6.60 -16.67 1.78
N PRO A 143 -5.80 -16.97 2.82
CA PRO A 143 -4.61 -16.18 3.21
C PRO A 143 -3.63 -15.91 2.06
N GLN A 144 -3.44 -16.88 1.19
CA GLN A 144 -2.56 -16.76 0.03
C GLN A 144 -3.18 -15.95 -1.14
N GLY A 145 -4.48 -15.62 -1.08
CA GLY A 145 -5.24 -15.01 -2.18
C GLY A 145 -6.04 -16.02 -3.00
N ALA A 146 -6.89 -15.51 -3.88
CA ALA A 146 -7.77 -16.31 -4.74
C ALA A 146 -6.97 -17.29 -5.61
N TRP A 147 -7.36 -18.56 -5.60
CA TRP A 147 -6.68 -19.61 -6.37
C TRP A 147 -6.61 -19.31 -7.87
N ALA A 148 -7.70 -18.77 -8.43
CA ALA A 148 -7.76 -18.42 -9.85
C ALA A 148 -6.68 -17.41 -10.23
N LEU A 149 -6.46 -16.38 -9.40
CA LEU A 149 -5.41 -15.39 -9.64
C LEU A 149 -4.01 -15.99 -9.49
N ARG A 150 -3.78 -16.76 -8.41
CA ARG A 150 -2.47 -17.40 -8.19
C ARG A 150 -2.09 -18.34 -9.34
N ARG A 151 -3.05 -19.09 -9.87
CA ARG A 151 -2.85 -19.94 -11.05
C ARG A 151 -2.53 -19.10 -12.29
N ALA A 152 -3.30 -18.04 -12.55
CA ALA A 152 -3.05 -17.15 -13.68
C ALA A 152 -1.67 -16.47 -13.61
N ILE A 153 -1.23 -16.07 -12.41
CA ILE A 153 0.12 -15.53 -12.18
C ILE A 153 1.19 -16.61 -12.45
N ALA A 154 1.02 -17.85 -11.96
CA ALA A 154 1.97 -18.93 -12.19
C ALA A 154 2.12 -19.23 -13.69
N ASP A 155 1.01 -19.25 -14.43
CA ASP A 155 1.00 -19.47 -15.88
C ASP A 155 1.71 -18.30 -16.61
N HIS A 156 1.44 -17.06 -16.23
CA HIS A 156 2.11 -15.86 -16.75
C HIS A 156 3.63 -15.90 -16.51
N LEU A 157 4.06 -16.17 -15.28
CA LEU A 157 5.49 -16.26 -14.92
C LEU A 157 6.21 -17.34 -15.72
N ARG A 158 5.57 -18.49 -15.94
CA ARG A 158 6.13 -19.58 -16.75
C ARG A 158 6.30 -19.17 -18.21
N GLN A 159 5.28 -18.53 -18.80
CA GLN A 159 5.28 -18.18 -20.22
C GLN A 159 6.21 -17.01 -20.55
N PHE A 160 6.26 -15.99 -19.71
CA PHE A 160 6.92 -14.73 -20.01
C PHE A 160 8.22 -14.49 -19.25
N ARG A 161 8.42 -15.20 -18.11
CA ARG A 161 9.64 -15.06 -17.29
C ARG A 161 10.44 -16.37 -17.22
N GLY A 162 9.95 -17.46 -17.76
CA GLY A 162 10.61 -18.77 -17.69
C GLY A 162 10.67 -19.34 -16.26
N MET A 163 9.84 -18.85 -15.35
CA MET A 163 9.83 -19.26 -13.94
C MET A 163 8.88 -20.45 -13.75
N ALA A 164 9.43 -21.63 -13.39
CA ALA A 164 8.64 -22.82 -13.09
C ALA A 164 8.13 -22.79 -11.64
N VAL A 165 7.05 -22.06 -11.38
CA VAL A 165 6.45 -21.92 -10.05
C VAL A 165 5.05 -22.51 -10.01
N GLY A 166 4.65 -23.10 -8.87
CA GLY A 166 3.29 -23.54 -8.60
C GLY A 166 2.43 -22.44 -7.99
N ALA A 167 1.13 -22.49 -8.21
CA ALA A 167 0.19 -21.54 -7.61
C ALA A 167 0.21 -21.57 -6.07
N GLU A 168 0.64 -22.68 -5.45
CA GLU A 168 0.81 -22.82 -4.00
C GLU A 168 1.95 -21.97 -3.44
N GLN A 169 2.91 -21.57 -4.29
CA GLN A 169 4.06 -20.72 -3.89
C GLN A 169 3.70 -19.23 -3.92
N ILE A 170 2.58 -18.85 -4.52
CA ILE A 170 2.20 -17.46 -4.75
C ILE A 170 1.34 -16.96 -3.60
N ILE A 171 1.73 -15.82 -3.03
CA ILE A 171 1.00 -15.08 -2.01
C ILE A 171 0.63 -13.71 -2.58
N VAL A 172 -0.65 -13.39 -2.59
CA VAL A 172 -1.19 -12.11 -3.09
C VAL A 172 -1.43 -11.17 -1.92
N GLY A 173 -1.09 -9.89 -2.09
CA GLY A 173 -1.31 -8.85 -1.07
C GLY A 173 -1.72 -7.51 -1.66
N ALA A 174 -2.31 -6.66 -0.83
CA ALA A 174 -2.77 -5.31 -1.20
C ALA A 174 -1.60 -4.32 -1.33
N GLY A 175 -0.73 -4.56 -2.29
CA GLY A 175 0.50 -3.82 -2.54
C GLY A 175 1.72 -4.45 -1.88
N THR A 176 2.92 -4.06 -2.36
CA THR A 176 4.19 -4.60 -1.87
C THR A 176 4.44 -4.27 -0.39
N GLU A 177 3.93 -3.16 0.10
CA GLU A 177 4.05 -2.72 1.50
C GLU A 177 3.52 -3.77 2.49
N VAL A 178 2.36 -4.36 2.17
CA VAL A 178 1.76 -5.44 2.96
C VAL A 178 2.64 -6.70 2.89
N LEU A 179 3.15 -7.02 1.69
CA LEU A 179 4.01 -8.19 1.50
C LEU A 179 5.34 -8.06 2.27
N TYR A 180 5.94 -6.85 2.31
CA TYR A 180 7.14 -6.60 3.11
C TYR A 180 6.87 -6.81 4.61
N SER A 181 5.72 -6.34 5.10
CA SER A 181 5.32 -6.55 6.50
C SER A 181 5.06 -8.03 6.82
N LEU A 182 4.45 -8.77 5.89
CA LEU A 182 4.26 -10.23 6.03
C LEU A 182 5.58 -10.98 6.00
N LEU A 183 6.57 -10.53 5.20
CA LEU A 183 7.91 -11.13 5.16
C LEU A 183 8.64 -10.95 6.48
N VAL A 184 8.54 -9.80 7.15
CA VAL A 184 9.13 -9.63 8.49
C VAL A 184 8.48 -10.57 9.51
N GLN A 185 7.16 -10.77 9.44
CA GLN A 185 6.46 -11.70 10.32
C GLN A 185 6.82 -13.17 10.02
N LEU A 186 7.05 -13.49 8.74
CA LEU A 186 7.41 -14.84 8.31
C LEU A 186 8.85 -15.20 8.70
N LEU A 187 9.81 -14.32 8.35
CA LEU A 187 11.24 -14.58 8.49
C LEU A 187 11.76 -14.31 9.90
N GLY A 188 11.19 -13.29 10.58
CA GLY A 188 11.55 -12.89 11.94
C GLY A 188 11.99 -11.44 12.03
N ARG A 189 11.54 -10.76 13.08
CA ARG A 189 11.95 -9.38 13.40
C ARG A 189 13.34 -9.31 14.04
N GLU A 190 13.85 -10.41 14.54
CA GLU A 190 15.20 -10.58 15.09
C GLU A 190 16.28 -10.60 14.01
N MET A 191 15.88 -10.84 12.75
CA MET A 191 16.77 -10.80 11.61
C MET A 191 17.19 -9.36 11.28
N THR A 192 18.40 -9.19 10.77
CA THR A 192 18.87 -7.92 10.20
C THR A 192 18.59 -7.87 8.71
N TYR A 193 17.84 -6.85 8.28
CA TYR A 193 17.43 -6.64 6.89
C TYR A 193 18.36 -5.64 6.21
N GLY A 194 19.19 -6.12 5.28
CA GLY A 194 20.02 -5.30 4.40
C GLY A 194 19.16 -4.68 3.30
N VAL A 195 19.31 -3.38 3.10
CA VAL A 195 18.65 -2.63 2.00
C VAL A 195 19.68 -1.86 1.21
N GLU A 196 19.43 -1.70 -0.08
CA GLU A 196 20.30 -0.94 -0.98
C GLU A 196 20.40 0.54 -0.56
N ASP A 197 21.60 1.12 -0.61
CA ASP A 197 21.87 2.55 -0.35
C ASP A 197 22.77 3.13 -1.45
N PRO A 198 22.26 4.06 -2.29
CA PRO A 198 20.90 4.61 -2.28
C PRO A 198 19.83 3.55 -2.61
N GLY A 199 18.61 3.77 -2.13
CA GLY A 199 17.50 2.84 -2.36
C GLY A 199 16.14 3.46 -2.11
N TYR A 200 15.08 2.69 -2.34
CA TYR A 200 13.72 3.14 -2.05
C TYR A 200 13.48 3.22 -0.54
N GLY A 201 13.65 4.40 0.04
CA GLY A 201 13.64 4.62 1.49
C GLY A 201 12.40 4.12 2.24
N LYS A 202 11.29 3.90 1.55
CA LYS A 202 10.06 3.35 2.13
C LYS A 202 10.25 1.91 2.60
N ILE A 203 11.08 1.11 1.93
CA ILE A 203 11.39 -0.28 2.32
C ILE A 203 11.98 -0.30 3.73
N ALA A 204 13.03 0.49 3.95
CA ALA A 204 13.69 0.59 5.26
C ALA A 204 12.73 1.07 6.36
N ARG A 205 11.84 2.03 6.04
CA ARG A 205 10.82 2.53 6.98
C ARG A 205 9.83 1.44 7.38
N ILE A 206 9.37 0.62 6.42
CA ILE A 206 8.44 -0.48 6.69
C ILE A 206 9.09 -1.52 7.59
N TYR A 207 10.32 -1.94 7.30
CA TYR A 207 11.01 -2.93 8.12
C TYR A 207 11.22 -2.43 9.55
N ARG A 208 11.68 -1.17 9.72
CA ARG A 208 11.80 -0.55 11.05
C ARG A 208 10.45 -0.44 11.78
N ALA A 209 9.38 -0.08 11.07
CA ALA A 209 8.03 -0.02 11.62
C ALA A 209 7.52 -1.40 12.07
N CYS A 210 7.97 -2.48 11.44
CA CYS A 210 7.70 -3.85 11.86
C CYS A 210 8.59 -4.33 13.03
N GLY A 211 9.51 -3.48 13.52
CA GLY A 211 10.41 -3.79 14.62
C GLY A 211 11.68 -4.54 14.23
N ALA A 212 12.02 -4.60 12.93
CA ALA A 212 13.23 -5.25 12.45
C ALA A 212 14.43 -4.29 12.41
N SER A 213 15.63 -4.82 12.62
CA SER A 213 16.89 -4.11 12.39
C SER A 213 17.14 -3.94 10.89
N VAL A 214 17.60 -2.75 10.47
CA VAL A 214 17.87 -2.43 9.06
C VAL A 214 19.28 -1.92 8.90
N ALA A 215 20.04 -2.57 8.02
CA ALA A 215 21.37 -2.18 7.60
C ALA A 215 21.33 -1.57 6.20
N ALA A 216 21.88 -0.37 6.04
CA ALA A 216 22.11 0.23 4.74
C ALA A 216 23.35 -0.42 4.10
N VAL A 217 23.22 -0.94 2.89
CA VAL A 217 24.31 -1.61 2.17
C VAL A 217 24.64 -0.79 0.93
N PRO A 218 25.87 -0.21 0.86
CA PRO A 218 26.27 0.62 -0.26
C PRO A 218 26.27 -0.13 -1.59
N LEU A 219 26.02 0.63 -2.66
CA LEU A 219 26.19 0.14 -4.03
C LEU A 219 27.61 0.45 -4.53
N ASP A 220 28.09 -0.41 -5.43
CA ASP A 220 29.27 -0.14 -6.27
C ASP A 220 28.91 -0.06 -7.76
N GLY A 221 29.87 -0.25 -8.65
CA GLY A 221 29.64 -0.20 -10.11
C GLY A 221 28.61 -1.20 -10.62
N ASP A 222 28.48 -2.36 -9.97
CA ASP A 222 27.66 -3.51 -10.38
C ASP A 222 26.37 -3.68 -9.58
N GLY A 223 26.05 -2.76 -8.67
CA GLY A 223 24.88 -2.82 -7.80
C GLY A 223 25.27 -3.00 -6.34
N LEU A 224 24.44 -3.68 -5.54
CA LEU A 224 24.72 -3.87 -4.11
C LEU A 224 26.06 -4.58 -3.89
N SER A 225 26.93 -3.98 -3.05
CA SER A 225 28.26 -4.51 -2.73
C SER A 225 28.14 -5.73 -1.80
N VAL A 226 28.53 -6.90 -2.29
CA VAL A 226 28.53 -8.14 -1.50
C VAL A 226 29.56 -8.09 -0.36
N GLN A 227 30.64 -7.33 -0.51
CA GLN A 227 31.61 -7.13 0.54
C GLN A 227 31.00 -6.36 1.71
N GLU A 228 30.33 -5.25 1.43
CA GLU A 228 29.64 -4.46 2.46
C GLU A 228 28.42 -5.20 3.04
N LEU A 229 27.72 -6.00 2.22
CA LEU A 229 26.65 -6.89 2.70
C LEU A 229 27.16 -7.89 3.76
N ARG A 230 28.34 -8.49 3.55
CA ARG A 230 28.97 -9.37 4.58
C ARG A 230 29.33 -8.61 5.84
N ARG A 231 29.83 -7.38 5.71
CA ARG A 231 30.19 -6.51 6.86
C ARG A 231 28.97 -6.04 7.66
N SER A 232 27.85 -5.85 6.97
CA SER A 232 26.62 -5.36 7.61
C SER A 232 25.98 -6.35 8.60
N GLY A 233 26.38 -7.62 8.54
CA GLY A 233 25.75 -8.68 9.36
C GLY A 233 24.32 -9.01 8.97
N ALA A 234 23.85 -8.58 7.79
CA ALA A 234 22.49 -8.84 7.34
C ALA A 234 22.24 -10.35 7.13
N ASP A 235 21.04 -10.78 7.53
CA ASP A 235 20.52 -12.14 7.32
C ASP A 235 19.58 -12.18 6.11
N VAL A 236 18.85 -11.08 5.89
CA VAL A 236 17.95 -10.89 4.76
C VAL A 236 18.44 -9.70 3.95
N VAL A 237 18.46 -9.79 2.63
CA VAL A 237 18.81 -8.66 1.76
C VAL A 237 17.69 -8.38 0.77
N HIS A 238 17.29 -7.12 0.66
CA HIS A 238 16.26 -6.65 -0.28
C HIS A 238 16.94 -5.88 -1.42
N ILE A 239 16.76 -6.37 -2.64
CA ILE A 239 17.41 -5.84 -3.84
C ILE A 239 16.45 -5.72 -5.01
N SER A 240 16.76 -4.82 -5.95
CA SER A 240 16.04 -4.64 -7.22
C SER A 240 16.99 -4.87 -8.41
N PRO A 241 17.37 -6.13 -8.71
CA PRO A 241 18.48 -6.42 -9.60
C PRO A 241 18.17 -6.22 -11.09
N SER A 242 16.89 -6.22 -11.47
CA SER A 242 16.47 -6.07 -12.87
C SER A 242 16.48 -4.61 -13.33
N HIS A 243 16.16 -3.70 -12.40
CA HIS A 243 16.18 -2.25 -12.60
C HIS A 243 16.19 -1.56 -11.24
N HIS A 244 17.38 -1.19 -10.77
CA HIS A 244 17.55 -0.61 -9.44
C HIS A 244 16.94 0.80 -9.35
N TYR A 245 16.08 1.03 -8.36
CA TYR A 245 15.57 2.36 -8.05
C TYR A 245 16.37 2.98 -6.88
N PRO A 246 16.92 4.21 -7.02
CA PRO A 246 16.66 5.16 -8.09
C PRO A 246 17.73 5.19 -9.20
N THR A 247 18.77 4.37 -9.15
CA THR A 247 19.96 4.54 -10.03
C THR A 247 19.77 4.03 -11.45
N GLY A 248 18.69 3.32 -11.78
CA GLY A 248 18.46 2.72 -13.10
C GLY A 248 19.48 1.64 -13.48
N ARG A 249 20.26 1.13 -12.52
CA ARG A 249 21.28 0.09 -12.79
C ARG A 249 20.63 -1.27 -12.97
N VAL A 250 21.22 -2.04 -13.87
CA VAL A 250 20.90 -3.46 -14.04
C VAL A 250 22.05 -4.27 -13.47
N MET A 251 21.77 -5.13 -12.51
CA MET A 251 22.78 -5.97 -11.86
C MET A 251 23.30 -7.04 -12.83
N PRO A 252 24.62 -7.10 -13.10
CA PRO A 252 25.20 -8.10 -13.98
C PRO A 252 25.12 -9.51 -13.38
N ILE A 253 25.22 -10.53 -14.24
CA ILE A 253 25.11 -11.93 -13.82
C ILE A 253 26.16 -12.34 -12.79
N THR A 254 27.35 -11.79 -12.89
CA THR A 254 28.43 -12.04 -11.93
C THR A 254 28.04 -11.66 -10.51
N ARG A 255 27.48 -10.44 -10.32
CA ARG A 255 27.00 -9.97 -9.03
C ARG A 255 25.80 -10.78 -8.52
N ARG A 256 24.90 -11.19 -9.42
CA ARG A 256 23.80 -12.09 -9.05
C ARG A 256 24.30 -13.42 -8.51
N GLN A 257 25.33 -13.99 -9.12
CA GLN A 257 25.98 -15.22 -8.65
C GLN A 257 26.70 -15.01 -7.30
N GLU A 258 27.34 -13.88 -7.08
CA GLU A 258 27.97 -13.55 -5.79
C GLU A 258 26.94 -13.47 -4.67
N LEU A 259 25.76 -12.87 -4.94
CA LEU A 259 24.65 -12.80 -3.98
C LEU A 259 24.06 -14.19 -3.67
N LEU A 260 23.88 -15.04 -4.68
CA LEU A 260 23.43 -16.42 -4.44
C LEU A 260 24.44 -17.21 -3.60
N ARG A 261 25.75 -17.04 -3.85
CA ARG A 261 26.79 -17.66 -3.01
C ARG A 261 26.75 -17.11 -1.60
N TRP A 262 26.56 -15.80 -1.41
CA TRP A 262 26.39 -15.20 -0.09
C TRP A 262 25.19 -15.81 0.66
N ALA A 263 24.09 -16.01 -0.01
CA ALA A 263 22.93 -16.67 0.62
C ALA A 263 23.24 -18.11 1.03
N GLN A 264 23.94 -18.88 0.18
CA GLN A 264 24.29 -20.27 0.43
C GLN A 264 25.32 -20.46 1.57
N GLU A 265 26.04 -19.42 2.00
CA GLU A 265 26.97 -19.50 3.14
C GLU A 265 26.23 -19.81 4.45
N LYS A 266 24.93 -19.48 4.56
CA LYS A 266 24.10 -19.76 5.73
C LYS A 266 22.66 -20.13 5.31
N PRO A 267 22.08 -21.21 5.83
CA PRO A 267 20.74 -21.67 5.42
C PRO A 267 19.60 -20.71 5.79
N GLU A 268 19.80 -19.87 6.81
CA GLU A 268 18.82 -18.87 7.25
C GLU A 268 18.78 -17.61 6.37
N ARG A 269 19.81 -17.35 5.57
CA ARG A 269 19.87 -16.17 4.70
C ARG A 269 18.82 -16.21 3.61
N ILE A 270 18.23 -15.05 3.33
CA ILE A 270 17.20 -14.86 2.30
C ILE A 270 17.53 -13.64 1.45
N ILE A 271 17.34 -13.77 0.14
CA ILE A 271 17.32 -12.66 -0.81
C ILE A 271 15.87 -12.34 -1.16
N LEU A 272 15.46 -11.09 -0.99
CA LEU A 272 14.19 -10.55 -1.46
C LEU A 272 14.45 -9.83 -2.79
N GLU A 273 14.05 -10.45 -3.89
CA GLU A 273 14.17 -9.90 -5.25
C GLU A 273 12.91 -9.11 -5.61
N ASP A 274 12.98 -7.79 -5.59
CA ASP A 274 11.88 -6.89 -5.95
C ASP A 274 11.97 -6.49 -7.43
N ASP A 275 11.05 -7.00 -8.20
CA ASP A 275 10.99 -6.86 -9.66
C ASP A 275 9.78 -6.01 -10.07
N TYR A 276 9.81 -4.73 -9.71
CA TYR A 276 8.65 -3.84 -9.73
C TYR A 276 8.28 -3.27 -11.11
N ASP A 277 9.21 -3.21 -12.10
CA ASP A 277 9.00 -2.57 -13.41
C ASP A 277 9.74 -3.24 -14.59
N SER A 278 10.21 -4.46 -14.43
CA SER A 278 10.97 -5.19 -15.46
C SER A 278 10.19 -5.45 -16.75
N GLU A 279 8.87 -5.36 -16.71
CA GLU A 279 7.99 -5.40 -17.89
C GLU A 279 8.28 -4.23 -18.85
N PHE A 280 8.83 -3.11 -18.36
CA PHE A 280 9.13 -1.91 -19.14
C PHE A 280 10.59 -1.83 -19.59
N ARG A 281 11.18 -2.97 -19.95
CA ARG A 281 12.46 -2.99 -20.64
C ARG A 281 12.24 -2.71 -22.13
N PHE A 282 12.90 -1.66 -22.65
CA PHE A 282 12.72 -1.21 -24.04
C PHE A 282 13.72 -1.84 -25.01
N VAL A 283 14.85 -2.35 -24.51
CA VAL A 283 15.93 -2.93 -25.30
C VAL A 283 16.25 -4.33 -24.80
N GLY A 284 16.34 -5.29 -25.72
CA GLY A 284 16.73 -6.68 -25.43
C GLY A 284 15.59 -7.54 -24.88
N ARG A 285 15.95 -8.73 -24.41
CA ARG A 285 15.02 -9.71 -23.79
C ARG A 285 14.93 -9.45 -22.27
N PRO A 286 13.85 -9.92 -21.63
CA PRO A 286 13.79 -9.93 -20.17
C PRO A 286 15.01 -10.62 -19.56
N ILE A 287 15.56 -10.04 -18.49
CA ILE A 287 16.69 -10.62 -17.77
C ILE A 287 16.17 -11.74 -16.87
N PRO A 288 16.82 -12.93 -16.82
CA PRO A 288 16.45 -13.96 -15.86
C PRO A 288 16.48 -13.43 -14.42
N THR A 289 15.51 -13.81 -13.61
CA THR A 289 15.44 -13.43 -12.19
C THR A 289 16.44 -14.24 -11.37
N LEU A 290 16.86 -13.73 -10.19
CA LEU A 290 17.62 -14.57 -9.26
C LEU A 290 16.82 -15.78 -8.83
N PHE A 291 15.51 -15.61 -8.60
CA PHE A 291 14.61 -16.71 -8.27
C PHE A 291 14.64 -17.82 -9.31
N SER A 292 14.72 -17.50 -10.62
CA SER A 292 14.71 -18.49 -11.69
C SER A 292 16.00 -19.30 -11.79
N VAL A 293 17.10 -18.81 -11.24
CA VAL A 293 18.44 -19.44 -11.27
C VAL A 293 18.89 -19.89 -9.88
N ASP A 294 18.06 -19.76 -8.86
CA ASP A 294 18.33 -20.20 -7.50
C ASP A 294 17.92 -21.67 -7.29
N ASP A 295 18.91 -22.54 -7.09
CA ASP A 295 18.71 -23.96 -6.75
C ASP A 295 18.64 -24.19 -5.24
N SER A 296 18.97 -23.19 -4.42
CA SER A 296 19.02 -23.33 -2.95
C SER A 296 17.68 -23.07 -2.24
N GLY A 297 16.76 -22.42 -2.92
CA GLY A 297 15.48 -22.00 -2.35
C GLY A 297 15.63 -20.87 -1.35
N GLN A 298 16.58 -19.97 -1.55
CA GLN A 298 16.86 -18.83 -0.65
C GLN A 298 16.41 -17.49 -1.25
N VAL A 299 15.78 -17.49 -2.41
CA VAL A 299 15.24 -16.28 -3.04
C VAL A 299 13.72 -16.24 -2.91
N VAL A 300 13.20 -15.13 -2.43
CA VAL A 300 11.78 -14.75 -2.50
C VAL A 300 11.65 -13.71 -3.62
N TYR A 301 10.78 -13.97 -4.59
CA TYR A 301 10.52 -13.04 -5.68
C TYR A 301 9.29 -12.20 -5.38
N LEU A 302 9.34 -10.90 -5.63
CA LEU A 302 8.22 -9.95 -5.47
C LEU A 302 7.95 -9.24 -6.80
N ASN A 303 6.66 -8.99 -7.07
CA ASN A 303 6.24 -8.18 -8.21
C ASN A 303 4.90 -7.49 -7.93
N THR A 304 4.54 -6.49 -8.74
CA THR A 304 3.34 -5.67 -8.54
C THR A 304 2.63 -5.32 -9.83
N PHE A 305 1.31 -5.40 -9.85
CA PHE A 305 0.48 -4.88 -10.93
C PHE A 305 0.25 -3.36 -10.84
N SER A 306 0.66 -2.74 -9.75
CA SER A 306 0.49 -1.28 -9.53
C SER A 306 1.26 -0.43 -10.55
N LYS A 307 2.35 -0.94 -11.12
CA LYS A 307 3.14 -0.23 -12.14
C LYS A 307 2.71 -0.56 -13.56
N THR A 308 2.14 -1.75 -13.75
CA THR A 308 1.79 -2.26 -15.08
C THR A 308 0.32 -2.03 -15.45
N ILE A 309 -0.57 -1.87 -14.47
CA ILE A 309 -2.01 -1.65 -14.69
C ILE A 309 -2.43 -0.28 -14.13
N ALA A 310 -2.42 -0.12 -12.81
CA ALA A 310 -2.70 1.18 -12.15
C ALA A 310 -2.24 1.13 -10.68
N PRO A 311 -1.74 2.24 -10.11
CA PRO A 311 -1.37 2.31 -8.69
C PRO A 311 -2.54 2.01 -7.74
N SER A 312 -3.76 2.35 -8.14
CA SER A 312 -5.00 2.15 -7.36
C SER A 312 -5.47 0.70 -7.29
N ILE A 313 -5.01 -0.19 -8.19
CA ILE A 313 -5.43 -1.60 -8.18
C ILE A 313 -4.94 -2.35 -6.95
N ARG A 314 -3.84 -1.88 -6.36
CA ARG A 314 -3.28 -2.39 -5.10
C ARG A 314 -3.10 -3.91 -5.06
N ILE A 315 -2.77 -4.55 -6.17
CA ILE A 315 -2.46 -5.99 -6.21
C ILE A 315 -0.98 -6.18 -6.47
N SER A 316 -0.32 -6.86 -5.55
CA SER A 316 1.06 -7.34 -5.66
C SER A 316 1.13 -8.80 -5.24
N PHE A 317 2.20 -9.47 -5.59
CA PHE A 317 2.39 -10.85 -5.18
C PHE A 317 3.85 -11.13 -4.85
N MET A 318 4.06 -12.15 -4.02
CA MET A 318 5.36 -12.76 -3.81
C MET A 318 5.33 -14.24 -4.14
N VAL A 319 6.44 -14.76 -4.60
CA VAL A 319 6.67 -16.19 -4.82
C VAL A 319 7.60 -16.69 -3.73
N LEU A 320 7.10 -17.54 -2.86
CA LEU A 320 7.89 -18.15 -1.80
C LEU A 320 8.62 -19.40 -2.33
N PRO A 321 9.88 -19.61 -1.96
CA PRO A 321 10.53 -20.90 -2.15
C PRO A 321 9.78 -21.97 -1.36
N ARG A 322 9.77 -23.22 -1.86
CA ARG A 322 8.97 -24.32 -1.29
C ARG A 322 9.22 -24.54 0.20
N ARG A 323 10.46 -24.33 0.66
CA ARG A 323 10.85 -24.50 2.07
C ARG A 323 10.12 -23.56 3.04
N LEU A 324 9.68 -22.36 2.58
CA LEU A 324 8.98 -21.39 3.42
C LEU A 324 7.45 -21.59 3.45
N LEU A 325 6.89 -22.50 2.65
CA LEU A 325 5.43 -22.67 2.56
C LEU A 325 4.81 -23.23 3.84
N ALA A 326 5.50 -24.14 4.52
CA ALA A 326 5.03 -24.71 5.79
C ALA A 326 4.99 -23.63 6.88
N ASP A 327 6.07 -22.85 6.98
CA ASP A 327 6.19 -21.73 7.94
C ASP A 327 5.14 -20.66 7.66
N PHE A 328 4.90 -20.31 6.39
CA PHE A 328 3.84 -19.37 6.02
C PHE A 328 2.47 -19.84 6.50
N ARG A 329 2.12 -21.10 6.26
CA ARG A 329 0.84 -21.66 6.72
C ARG A 329 0.73 -21.66 8.23
N GLN A 330 1.79 -22.02 8.93
CA GLN A 330 1.81 -22.08 10.39
C GLN A 330 1.75 -20.69 11.03
N LYS A 331 2.57 -19.76 10.56
CA LYS A 331 2.73 -18.43 11.19
C LYS A 331 1.67 -17.43 10.72
N LEU A 332 1.22 -17.50 9.45
CA LEU A 332 0.40 -16.49 8.81
C LEU A 332 -0.92 -17.02 8.19
N GLY A 333 -1.15 -18.33 8.28
CA GLY A 333 -2.34 -18.98 7.69
C GLY A 333 -3.67 -18.60 8.34
N PHE A 334 -3.65 -17.87 9.45
CA PHE A 334 -4.86 -17.37 10.11
C PHE A 334 -5.34 -16.00 9.57
N TYR A 335 -4.53 -15.30 8.79
CA TYR A 335 -4.94 -14.05 8.14
C TYR A 335 -5.92 -14.31 6.99
N ALA A 336 -6.81 -13.38 6.73
CA ALA A 336 -7.46 -13.29 5.42
C ALA A 336 -6.56 -12.55 4.44
N CYS A 337 -6.71 -12.82 3.14
CA CYS A 337 -6.04 -12.02 2.12
C CYS A 337 -6.49 -10.57 2.20
N THR A 338 -5.56 -9.64 2.08
CA THR A 338 -5.82 -8.21 2.18
C THR A 338 -6.44 -7.61 0.91
N VAL A 339 -6.50 -8.38 -0.19
CA VAL A 339 -7.16 -7.96 -1.44
C VAL A 339 -8.60 -8.44 -1.43
N SER A 340 -9.54 -7.56 -1.79
CA SER A 340 -10.96 -7.90 -1.88
C SER A 340 -11.18 -9.01 -2.94
N ALA A 341 -12.31 -9.74 -2.84
CA ALA A 341 -12.52 -10.89 -3.74
C ALA A 341 -12.79 -10.48 -5.20
N PHE A 342 -13.28 -9.25 -5.45
CA PHE A 342 -13.74 -8.82 -6.77
C PHE A 342 -12.59 -8.63 -7.77
N GLU A 343 -11.53 -7.93 -7.37
CA GLU A 343 -10.39 -7.61 -8.24
C GLU A 343 -9.53 -8.84 -8.60
N PRO A 344 -9.23 -9.78 -7.70
CA PRO A 344 -8.44 -10.96 -8.03
C PRO A 344 -9.02 -11.84 -9.13
N TYR A 345 -10.33 -12.06 -9.13
CA TYR A 345 -10.98 -12.85 -10.20
C TYR A 345 -11.01 -12.09 -11.52
N THR A 346 -11.25 -10.76 -11.47
CA THR A 346 -11.17 -9.90 -12.66
C THR A 346 -9.77 -9.91 -13.25
N LEU A 347 -8.74 -9.76 -12.41
CA LEU A 347 -7.34 -9.81 -12.84
C LEU A 347 -6.94 -11.19 -13.37
N ALA A 348 -7.44 -12.27 -12.76
CA ALA A 348 -7.21 -13.63 -13.25
C ALA A 348 -7.72 -13.81 -14.70
N GLN A 349 -8.93 -13.31 -15.00
CA GLN A 349 -9.47 -13.31 -16.35
C GLN A 349 -8.69 -12.40 -17.30
N PHE A 350 -8.20 -11.25 -16.80
CA PHE A 350 -7.39 -10.32 -17.57
C PHE A 350 -6.05 -10.94 -17.99
N LEU A 351 -5.41 -11.69 -17.10
CA LEU A 351 -4.19 -12.46 -17.37
C LEU A 351 -4.48 -13.63 -18.34
N SER A 352 -5.37 -14.54 -17.95
CA SER A 352 -5.63 -15.78 -18.72
C SER A 352 -6.24 -15.53 -20.09
N GLY A 353 -6.94 -14.41 -20.29
CA GLY A 353 -7.51 -14.00 -21.57
C GLY A 353 -6.52 -13.31 -22.53
N GLY A 354 -5.24 -13.17 -22.15
CA GLY A 354 -4.22 -12.50 -22.96
C GLY A 354 -4.40 -10.98 -23.09
N TRP A 355 -5.26 -10.37 -22.24
CA TRP A 355 -5.50 -8.93 -22.24
C TRP A 355 -4.34 -8.18 -21.60
N TYR A 356 -3.69 -8.79 -20.61
CA TYR A 356 -2.55 -8.22 -19.93
C TYR A 356 -1.35 -8.02 -20.86
N GLU A 357 -1.02 -9.01 -21.67
CA GLU A 357 0.09 -8.93 -22.64
C GLU A 357 -0.18 -7.89 -23.73
N LYS A 358 -1.43 -7.79 -24.21
CA LYS A 358 -1.85 -6.74 -25.14
C LYS A 358 -1.71 -5.36 -24.51
N HIS A 359 -2.12 -5.25 -23.26
CA HIS A 359 -1.98 -4.01 -22.48
C HIS A 359 -0.49 -3.64 -22.31
N LEU A 360 0.35 -4.56 -21.85
CA LEU A 360 1.79 -4.33 -21.69
C LEU A 360 2.46 -3.91 -23.00
N SER A 361 2.11 -4.54 -24.12
CA SER A 361 2.66 -4.17 -25.44
C SER A 361 2.31 -2.75 -25.83
N ARG A 362 1.06 -2.30 -25.56
CA ARG A 362 0.61 -0.93 -25.77
C ARG A 362 1.36 0.04 -24.85
N MET A 363 1.45 -0.27 -23.55
CA MET A 363 2.14 0.55 -22.55
C MET A 363 3.63 0.72 -22.85
N ARG A 364 4.33 -0.34 -23.27
CA ARG A 364 5.74 -0.25 -23.69
C ARG A 364 5.93 0.72 -24.85
N LYS A 365 5.04 0.69 -25.85
CA LYS A 365 5.09 1.61 -26.98
C LYS A 365 4.83 3.05 -26.50
N HIS A 366 3.78 3.26 -25.71
CA HIS A 366 3.39 4.56 -25.17
C HIS A 366 4.52 5.16 -24.31
N TYR A 367 5.04 4.43 -23.34
CA TYR A 367 6.10 4.92 -22.44
C TYR A 367 7.42 5.14 -23.16
N ARG A 368 7.74 4.35 -24.18
CA ARG A 368 8.90 4.64 -25.03
C ARG A 368 8.73 5.99 -25.75
N GLN A 369 7.58 6.24 -26.38
CA GLN A 369 7.29 7.49 -27.05
C GLN A 369 7.34 8.69 -26.08
N LYS A 370 6.75 8.54 -24.92
CA LYS A 370 6.75 9.56 -23.86
C LYS A 370 8.16 9.88 -23.37
N ARG A 371 8.96 8.84 -23.07
CA ARG A 371 10.39 8.99 -22.72
C ARG A 371 11.14 9.76 -23.81
N ASP A 372 10.99 9.34 -25.05
CA ASP A 372 11.70 9.96 -26.18
C ASP A 372 11.29 11.42 -26.36
N ALA A 373 10.01 11.77 -26.16
CA ALA A 373 9.51 13.15 -26.18
C ALA A 373 10.12 13.98 -25.04
N VAL A 374 10.17 13.43 -23.83
CA VAL A 374 10.78 14.11 -22.67
C VAL A 374 12.27 14.36 -22.90
N ILE A 375 13.00 13.38 -23.42
CA ILE A 375 14.43 13.50 -23.75
C ILE A 375 14.64 14.54 -24.86
N ALA A 376 13.80 14.55 -25.89
CA ALA A 376 13.86 15.55 -26.97
C ALA A 376 13.64 16.97 -26.45
N ALA A 377 12.63 17.15 -25.57
CA ALA A 377 12.36 18.43 -24.95
C ALA A 377 13.54 18.92 -24.09
N LEU A 378 14.17 18.05 -23.31
CA LEU A 378 15.38 18.37 -22.54
C LEU A 378 16.54 18.81 -23.43
N ARG A 379 16.78 18.09 -24.52
CA ARG A 379 17.86 18.41 -25.49
C ARG A 379 17.61 19.73 -26.23
N GLN A 380 16.36 20.15 -26.42
CA GLN A 380 15.97 21.40 -27.07
C GLN A 380 15.81 22.55 -26.07
N SER A 381 15.88 22.29 -24.78
CA SER A 381 15.70 23.29 -23.73
C SER A 381 16.95 24.12 -23.49
N PRO A 382 16.83 25.31 -22.86
CA PRO A 382 17.97 26.09 -22.40
C PRO A 382 18.89 25.33 -21.40
N LEU A 383 18.39 24.27 -20.76
CA LEU A 383 19.20 23.42 -19.87
C LEU A 383 20.13 22.46 -20.62
N SER A 384 19.96 22.27 -21.92
CA SER A 384 20.71 21.29 -22.72
C SER A 384 22.22 21.34 -22.55
N PRO A 385 22.89 22.52 -22.49
CA PRO A 385 24.33 22.60 -22.30
C PRO A 385 24.81 22.08 -20.93
N HIS A 386 23.91 22.06 -19.94
CA HIS A 386 24.17 21.64 -18.56
C HIS A 386 23.65 20.25 -18.24
N ALA A 387 22.89 19.62 -19.16
CA ALA A 387 22.11 18.41 -18.90
C ALA A 387 22.79 17.16 -19.48
N ALA A 388 23.07 16.18 -18.62
CA ALA A 388 23.54 14.86 -19.03
C ALA A 388 22.51 13.79 -18.60
N ILE A 389 21.94 13.08 -19.58
CA ILE A 389 20.93 12.03 -19.38
C ILE A 389 21.63 10.68 -19.28
N ALA A 390 21.22 9.85 -18.34
CA ALA A 390 21.77 8.50 -18.14
C ALA A 390 20.66 7.51 -17.73
N LYS A 391 20.87 6.23 -18.10
CA LYS A 391 20.00 5.11 -17.70
C LYS A 391 18.57 5.15 -18.26
N GLU A 392 18.42 5.66 -19.47
CA GLU A 392 17.15 5.80 -20.16
C GLU A 392 16.64 4.52 -20.86
N ASP A 393 17.42 3.44 -20.89
CA ASP A 393 17.11 2.24 -21.71
C ASP A 393 16.10 1.29 -21.10
N ALA A 394 15.77 1.45 -19.83
CA ALA A 394 14.85 0.56 -19.12
C ALA A 394 14.09 1.30 -18.02
N GLY A 395 12.94 0.73 -17.62
CA GLY A 395 12.12 1.19 -16.49
C GLY A 395 11.35 2.47 -16.77
N LEU A 396 10.81 3.06 -15.71
CA LEU A 396 9.89 4.20 -15.77
C LEU A 396 10.53 5.52 -15.33
N HIS A 397 11.85 5.56 -15.16
CA HIS A 397 12.61 6.75 -14.80
C HIS A 397 14.00 6.73 -15.47
N PHE A 398 14.63 7.89 -15.49
CA PHE A 398 16.04 8.04 -15.87
C PHE A 398 16.72 9.06 -14.94
N LEU A 399 18.04 9.11 -14.99
CA LEU A 399 18.81 10.10 -14.25
C LEU A 399 19.16 11.30 -15.15
N LEU A 400 18.99 12.50 -14.60
CA LEU A 400 19.37 13.76 -15.24
C LEU A 400 20.35 14.49 -14.36
N ARG A 401 21.64 14.52 -14.77
CA ARG A 401 22.65 15.34 -14.12
C ARG A 401 22.62 16.75 -14.69
N LEU A 402 22.65 17.75 -13.82
CA LEU A 402 22.60 19.16 -14.15
C LEU A 402 23.89 19.85 -13.68
N ASP A 403 24.88 19.96 -14.56
CA ASP A 403 26.17 20.58 -14.25
C ASP A 403 26.01 22.09 -13.97
N GLY A 404 26.67 22.58 -12.91
CA GLY A 404 26.56 23.98 -12.49
C GLY A 404 25.25 24.38 -11.80
N ALA A 405 24.38 23.42 -11.47
CA ALA A 405 23.17 23.67 -10.69
C ALA A 405 23.49 24.16 -9.26
N PRO A 406 22.59 24.93 -8.62
CA PRO A 406 22.66 25.19 -7.19
C PRO A 406 22.64 23.87 -6.37
N PRO A 407 23.05 23.89 -5.09
CA PRO A 407 22.91 22.73 -4.21
C PRO A 407 21.49 22.16 -4.23
N ASP A 408 21.35 20.84 -4.03
CA ASP A 408 20.10 20.09 -4.22
C ASP A 408 18.91 20.66 -3.44
N ASP A 409 19.13 21.10 -2.20
CA ASP A 409 18.08 21.70 -1.36
C ASP A 409 17.63 23.09 -1.85
N VAL A 410 18.56 23.87 -2.41
CA VAL A 410 18.29 25.18 -3.01
C VAL A 410 17.53 25.01 -4.31
N LEU A 411 18.00 24.11 -5.19
CA LEU A 411 17.36 23.82 -6.48
C LEU A 411 15.93 23.32 -6.26
N ARG A 412 15.71 22.43 -5.30
CA ARG A 412 14.38 21.89 -4.98
C ARG A 412 13.43 23.00 -4.55
N ARG A 413 13.81 23.84 -3.58
CA ARG A 413 12.97 24.95 -3.11
C ARG A 413 12.63 25.92 -4.22
N ALA A 414 13.62 26.32 -5.01
CA ALA A 414 13.41 27.24 -6.10
C ALA A 414 12.51 26.67 -7.21
N ALA A 415 12.57 25.36 -7.47
CA ALA A 415 11.67 24.66 -8.37
C ALA A 415 10.24 24.59 -7.80
N GLU A 416 10.10 24.28 -6.51
CA GLU A 416 8.78 24.26 -5.83
C GLU A 416 8.07 25.61 -5.84
N GLU A 417 8.80 26.72 -5.70
CA GLU A 417 8.26 28.08 -5.84
C GLU A 417 7.72 28.35 -7.24
N ARG A 418 8.26 27.67 -8.26
CA ARG A 418 7.82 27.72 -9.66
C ARG A 418 6.75 26.68 -10.01
N GLY A 419 6.28 25.94 -9.01
CA GLY A 419 5.27 24.90 -9.20
C GLY A 419 5.84 23.60 -9.79
N ILE A 420 7.14 23.37 -9.75
CA ILE A 420 7.80 22.19 -10.31
C ILE A 420 8.28 21.30 -9.17
N ARG A 421 7.87 20.02 -9.18
CA ARG A 421 8.28 19.03 -8.20
C ARG A 421 9.46 18.21 -8.71
N LEU A 422 10.55 18.21 -7.94
CA LEU A 422 11.79 17.49 -8.25
C LEU A 422 12.09 16.43 -7.18
N ALA A 423 12.72 15.33 -7.58
CA ALA A 423 13.38 14.38 -6.69
C ALA A 423 14.87 14.35 -7.00
N MET A 424 15.69 14.58 -6.01
CA MET A 424 17.14 14.52 -6.14
C MET A 424 17.62 13.10 -5.80
N LEU A 425 18.69 12.64 -6.45
CA LEU A 425 19.28 11.34 -6.14
C LEU A 425 19.74 11.26 -4.67
N SER A 426 20.17 12.41 -4.11
CA SER A 426 20.55 12.54 -2.69
C SER A 426 19.42 12.23 -1.71
N ASP A 427 18.15 12.36 -2.10
CA ASP A 427 16.99 12.04 -1.27
C ASP A 427 16.86 10.53 -0.95
N TYR A 428 17.53 9.70 -1.72
CA TYR A 428 17.47 8.24 -1.63
C TYR A 428 18.64 7.63 -0.86
N TYR A 429 19.60 8.45 -0.43
CA TYR A 429 20.71 8.01 0.43
C TYR A 429 20.32 8.07 1.90
N GLN A 430 20.78 7.10 2.68
CA GLN A 430 20.64 7.12 4.14
C GLN A 430 21.51 8.24 4.76
N SER A 431 22.66 8.51 4.14
CA SER A 431 23.56 9.62 4.48
C SER A 431 23.63 10.62 3.32
N PRO A 432 22.72 11.62 3.25
CA PRO A 432 22.65 12.55 2.11
C PRO A 432 23.93 13.35 1.85
N HIS A 433 24.78 13.56 2.86
CA HIS A 433 26.05 14.30 2.72
C HIS A 433 27.09 13.59 1.86
N GLU A 434 26.99 12.27 1.69
CA GLU A 434 27.87 11.45 0.85
C GLU A 434 27.30 11.23 -0.55
N ALA A 435 26.09 11.75 -0.79
CA ALA A 435 25.38 11.56 -2.05
C ALA A 435 25.91 12.46 -3.17
N PRO A 436 25.91 11.97 -4.43
CA PRO A 436 26.15 12.83 -5.58
C PRO A 436 25.12 13.95 -5.63
N GLN A 437 25.60 15.18 -5.79
CA GLN A 437 24.77 16.38 -5.96
C GLN A 437 24.41 16.59 -7.44
N HIS A 438 23.36 17.39 -7.67
CA HIS A 438 22.93 17.84 -8.99
C HIS A 438 22.42 16.72 -9.91
N VAL A 439 21.93 15.64 -9.33
CA VAL A 439 21.34 14.51 -10.08
C VAL A 439 19.86 14.36 -9.73
N LEU A 440 19.01 14.53 -10.73
CA LEU A 440 17.56 14.33 -10.60
C LEU A 440 17.18 12.90 -10.98
N VAL A 441 16.18 12.36 -10.28
CA VAL A 441 15.47 11.14 -10.66
C VAL A 441 14.17 11.56 -11.37
N VAL A 442 14.17 11.42 -12.69
CA VAL A 442 13.05 11.87 -13.52
C VAL A 442 12.11 10.70 -13.81
N ASN A 443 10.97 10.67 -13.14
CA ASN A 443 9.87 9.74 -13.44
C ASN A 443 9.03 10.34 -14.57
N TYR A 444 9.04 9.73 -15.76
CA TYR A 444 8.50 10.37 -16.95
C TYR A 444 7.07 9.95 -17.31
N THR A 445 6.50 8.91 -16.68
CA THR A 445 5.18 8.37 -17.06
C THR A 445 4.04 9.36 -16.81
N GLY A 446 4.14 10.18 -15.74
CA GLY A 446 3.14 11.19 -15.39
C GLY A 446 3.40 12.59 -15.96
N ILE A 447 4.48 12.77 -16.74
CA ILE A 447 4.84 14.09 -17.26
C ILE A 447 3.85 14.54 -18.32
N ASP A 448 3.31 15.73 -18.13
CA ASP A 448 2.59 16.48 -19.18
C ASP A 448 3.62 17.08 -20.15
N THR A 449 3.72 16.48 -21.33
CA THR A 449 4.71 16.88 -22.34
C THR A 449 4.44 18.26 -22.94
N GLU A 450 3.21 18.78 -22.85
CA GLU A 450 2.87 20.13 -23.32
C GLU A 450 3.40 21.21 -22.37
N LYS A 451 3.39 20.95 -21.08
CA LYS A 451 3.91 21.85 -20.05
C LYS A 451 5.43 21.80 -19.90
N LEU A 452 6.06 20.71 -20.34
CA LEU A 452 7.48 20.45 -20.13
C LEU A 452 8.40 21.56 -20.67
N PRO A 453 8.26 22.09 -21.89
CA PRO A 453 9.15 23.15 -22.39
C PRO A 453 9.10 24.41 -21.50
N THR A 454 7.92 24.81 -21.04
CA THR A 454 7.75 25.96 -20.14
C THR A 454 8.40 25.71 -18.79
N ALA A 455 8.25 24.51 -18.24
CA ALA A 455 8.86 24.15 -16.95
C ALA A 455 10.40 24.14 -17.05
N LEU A 456 10.96 23.59 -18.13
CA LEU A 456 12.41 23.57 -18.36
C LEU A 456 12.98 24.98 -18.54
N ALA A 457 12.26 25.89 -19.19
CA ALA A 457 12.66 27.30 -19.29
C ALA A 457 12.69 27.97 -17.92
N ARG A 458 11.67 27.76 -17.07
CA ARG A 458 11.63 28.26 -15.68
C ARG A 458 12.76 27.70 -14.80
N LEU A 459 13.15 26.44 -15.01
CA LEU A 459 14.26 25.85 -14.31
C LEU A 459 15.60 26.45 -14.78
N ALA A 460 15.75 26.72 -16.07
CA ALA A 460 16.97 27.30 -16.63
C ALA A 460 17.29 28.71 -16.06
N GLU A 461 16.30 29.46 -15.63
CA GLU A 461 16.48 30.76 -14.96
C GLU A 461 17.26 30.66 -13.63
N LEU A 462 17.42 29.45 -13.09
CA LEU A 462 18.17 29.21 -11.86
C LEU A 462 19.68 29.09 -12.07
N TRP A 463 20.13 28.99 -13.33
CA TRP A 463 21.55 28.98 -13.64
C TRP A 463 22.10 30.40 -13.71
N PRO A 464 23.26 30.66 -13.08
CA PRO A 464 23.93 31.94 -13.24
C PRO A 464 24.31 32.15 -14.73
N SER A 465 24.01 33.33 -15.25
CA SER A 465 24.32 33.76 -16.61
C SER A 465 25.82 33.75 -16.88
#